data_60a2c19ef9d3bbb779bd288c246dc44b
#
_entry.id   60a2c19ef9d3bbb779bd288c246dc44b
#
_cell.length_a   1.000
_cell.length_b   1.000
_cell.length_c   1.000
_cell.angle_alpha   90.00
_cell.angle_beta   90.00
_cell.angle_gamma   90.00
#
_symmetry.space_group_name_H-M   'P 1'
#
loop_
_entity.id
_entity.type
_entity.pdbx_description
1 polymer ?
#
loop_
_entity_poly.entity_id
_entity_poly.type
_entity_poly.pdbx_seq_one_letter_code
_entity_poly.pdbx_strand_id
1 'polypeptide(L)'
;KIYSIICACMVIFGLTACNDDHVSNLQLDGNCMVEAITLDDYQGTIDLASRTIVVRLPEVYETSHMKVTSLVLSDGATCNISMGDVLNMDAAKVMTVMNGDVAIDWTLSVLHDEARITQFVINDIYQGTIDQDAKTITIYVPGTVDITNLVPTITYSANATITPSSGVAQDFSQPVTYKVTNNSAESTYTVTVIAIDKAKALFVGSPQNMNDLDPEAKAACNWMLSNVPGTLYASFADLEAGTIDLSECKVIWWHYHVDGGVDGHDVFAAKAT
;
A
#
# COMPACT_ATOMS: atom_id res chain seq x y z
N LYS A 1 -5.88 -23.77 -26.79
CA LYS A 1 -4.84 -24.71 -27.24
C LYS A 1 -4.07 -24.03 -28.36
N ILE A 2 -2.93 -23.45 -28.05
CA ILE A 2 -1.99 -22.96 -29.06
C ILE A 2 -0.70 -23.73 -28.78
N TYR A 3 -0.36 -24.59 -29.69
CA TYR A 3 0.87 -25.37 -29.67
C TYR A 3 1.99 -24.46 -30.22
N SER A 4 3.00 -24.18 -29.38
CA SER A 4 4.24 -23.56 -29.82
C SER A 4 5.09 -24.60 -30.51
N ILE A 5 5.24 -24.48 -31.82
CA ILE A 5 6.13 -25.32 -32.62
C ILE A 5 7.52 -24.72 -32.51
N ILE A 6 8.40 -25.41 -31.78
CA ILE A 6 9.84 -25.14 -31.78
C ILE A 6 10.39 -25.75 -33.06
N CYS A 7 10.71 -24.91 -34.03
CA CYS A 7 11.39 -25.32 -35.26
C CYS A 7 12.89 -25.42 -34.97
N ALA A 8 13.37 -26.63 -34.70
CA ALA A 8 14.79 -26.92 -34.65
C ALA A 8 15.33 -26.98 -36.09
N CYS A 9 15.91 -25.88 -36.55
CA CYS A 9 16.69 -25.91 -37.81
C CYS A 9 18.04 -26.58 -37.51
N MET A 10 18.11 -27.88 -37.77
CA MET A 10 19.37 -28.60 -37.82
C MET A 10 20.03 -28.28 -39.17
N VAL A 11 20.91 -27.33 -39.20
CA VAL A 11 21.76 -27.09 -40.41
C VAL A 11 22.95 -28.01 -40.31
N ILE A 12 22.92 -29.07 -41.10
CA ILE A 12 24.08 -29.95 -41.31
C ILE A 12 24.99 -29.23 -42.30
N PHE A 13 25.97 -28.50 -41.77
CA PHE A 13 27.10 -28.08 -42.62
C PHE A 13 28.12 -29.22 -42.69
N GLY A 14 28.40 -29.65 -43.88
CA GLY A 14 29.47 -30.60 -44.18
C GLY A 14 30.80 -30.11 -43.66
N LEU A 15 31.47 -30.91 -42.89
CA LEU A 15 32.84 -30.70 -42.43
C LEU A 15 33.77 -30.77 -43.59
N THR A 16 34.10 -29.62 -44.21
CA THR A 16 35.38 -29.46 -44.85
C THR A 16 36.38 -29.18 -43.75
N ALA A 17 37.26 -30.13 -43.48
CA ALA A 17 38.39 -29.92 -42.59
C ALA A 17 39.25 -28.80 -43.12
N CYS A 18 39.07 -27.56 -42.68
CA CYS A 18 40.09 -26.58 -42.65
C CYS A 18 40.96 -26.86 -41.44
N ASN A 19 42.17 -27.26 -41.70
CA ASN A 19 43.24 -27.39 -40.74
C ASN A 19 43.78 -25.99 -40.46
N ASP A 20 43.02 -25.20 -39.72
CA ASP A 20 43.49 -23.94 -39.13
C ASP A 20 43.44 -24.12 -37.60
N ASP A 21 44.63 -24.26 -37.02
CA ASP A 21 44.86 -24.26 -35.57
C ASP A 21 44.58 -22.87 -34.96
N HIS A 22 43.42 -22.30 -35.28
CA HIS A 22 42.90 -21.17 -34.54
C HIS A 22 42.14 -21.70 -33.32
N VAL A 23 42.90 -22.05 -32.30
CA VAL A 23 42.37 -22.21 -30.96
C VAL A 23 41.76 -20.85 -30.61
N SER A 24 40.46 -20.80 -30.50
CA SER A 24 39.76 -19.65 -29.95
C SER A 24 40.30 -19.43 -28.51
N ASN A 25 41.00 -18.32 -28.30
CA ASN A 25 41.45 -17.94 -26.97
C ASN A 25 40.31 -17.39 -26.08
N LEU A 26 39.05 -17.60 -26.47
CA LEU A 26 37.90 -17.13 -25.74
C LEU A 26 37.77 -17.88 -24.42
N GLN A 27 37.73 -17.13 -23.33
CA GLN A 27 37.47 -17.65 -21.97
C GLN A 27 35.95 -17.55 -21.71
N LEU A 28 35.22 -18.64 -21.99
CA LEU A 28 33.75 -18.70 -21.88
C LEU A 28 33.25 -19.40 -20.61
N ASP A 29 34.13 -19.75 -19.71
CA ASP A 29 33.85 -20.43 -18.45
C ASP A 29 33.71 -19.48 -17.25
N GLY A 30 33.78 -18.17 -17.51
CA GLY A 30 33.71 -17.14 -16.50
C GLY A 30 32.32 -17.07 -15.81
N ASN A 31 32.31 -17.11 -14.47
CA ASN A 31 31.10 -16.91 -13.69
C ASN A 31 30.86 -15.40 -13.49
N CYS A 32 29.71 -14.87 -13.96
CA CYS A 32 29.35 -13.46 -13.93
C CYS A 32 28.19 -13.20 -12.94
N MET A 33 28.40 -13.57 -11.67
CA MET A 33 27.38 -13.44 -10.63
C MET A 33 27.64 -12.22 -9.75
N VAL A 34 26.52 -11.56 -9.33
CA VAL A 34 26.52 -10.66 -8.19
C VAL A 34 26.13 -11.49 -6.97
N GLU A 35 26.99 -11.56 -5.98
CA GLU A 35 26.80 -12.33 -4.74
C GLU A 35 26.22 -11.48 -3.61
N ALA A 36 26.63 -10.21 -3.56
CA ALA A 36 26.06 -9.22 -2.64
C ALA A 36 26.25 -7.81 -3.16
N ILE A 37 25.30 -6.94 -2.88
CA ILE A 37 25.43 -5.49 -3.05
C ILE A 37 24.69 -4.79 -1.92
N THR A 38 25.27 -3.68 -1.44
CA THR A 38 24.65 -2.80 -0.43
C THR A 38 24.73 -1.37 -0.94
N LEU A 39 23.61 -0.69 -0.95
CA LEU A 39 23.51 0.75 -1.22
C LEU A 39 23.25 1.47 0.09
N ASP A 40 24.12 2.40 0.47
CA ASP A 40 24.18 3.02 1.80
C ASP A 40 24.22 1.94 2.90
N ASP A 41 23.11 1.76 3.64
CA ASP A 41 22.97 0.73 4.69
C ASP A 41 22.00 -0.41 4.29
N TYR A 42 21.49 -0.40 3.04
CA TYR A 42 20.43 -1.31 2.58
C TYR A 42 20.97 -2.37 1.65
N GLN A 43 20.85 -3.63 2.09
CA GLN A 43 21.30 -4.78 1.31
C GLN A 43 20.30 -5.13 0.20
N GLY A 44 20.81 -5.40 -1.00
CA GLY A 44 20.01 -5.88 -2.13
C GLY A 44 19.62 -7.35 -1.98
N THR A 45 18.37 -7.65 -2.30
CA THR A 45 17.87 -9.02 -2.49
C THR A 45 18.10 -9.43 -3.94
N ILE A 46 18.79 -10.54 -4.14
CA ILE A 46 19.23 -11.02 -5.45
C ILE A 46 18.34 -12.16 -5.91
N ASP A 47 17.73 -12.03 -7.08
CA ASP A 47 17.06 -13.11 -7.80
C ASP A 47 17.95 -13.56 -8.96
N LEU A 48 18.52 -14.76 -8.82
CA LEU A 48 19.43 -15.36 -9.79
C LEU A 48 18.69 -15.76 -11.09
N ALA A 49 17.43 -16.11 -11.02
CA ALA A 49 16.68 -16.60 -12.18
C ALA A 49 16.35 -15.45 -13.14
N SER A 50 15.92 -14.31 -12.60
CA SER A 50 15.60 -13.11 -13.37
C SER A 50 16.80 -12.18 -13.56
N ARG A 51 17.89 -12.40 -12.85
CA ARG A 51 19.06 -11.51 -12.79
C ARG A 51 18.67 -10.09 -12.34
N THR A 52 17.85 -10.02 -11.31
CA THR A 52 17.40 -8.76 -10.74
C THR A 52 17.87 -8.63 -9.30
N ILE A 53 18.16 -7.41 -8.93
CA ILE A 53 18.55 -7.02 -7.58
C ILE A 53 17.62 -5.91 -7.13
N VAL A 54 16.95 -6.11 -6.00
CA VAL A 54 16.03 -5.13 -5.43
C VAL A 54 16.55 -4.70 -4.06
N VAL A 55 16.84 -3.41 -3.92
CA VAL A 55 17.16 -2.78 -2.63
C VAL A 55 15.87 -2.18 -2.08
N ARG A 56 15.45 -2.61 -0.89
CA ARG A 56 14.25 -2.10 -0.23
C ARG A 56 14.60 -0.95 0.71
N LEU A 57 13.86 0.12 0.61
CA LEU A 57 14.08 1.37 1.32
C LEU A 57 12.85 1.75 2.14
N PRO A 58 13.00 2.54 3.23
CA PRO A 58 11.89 3.21 3.88
C PRO A 58 11.09 4.07 2.89
N GLU A 59 9.83 4.33 3.23
CA GLU A 59 8.89 5.07 2.37
C GLU A 59 9.43 6.44 1.91
N VAL A 60 10.16 7.12 2.79
CA VAL A 60 10.78 8.41 2.49
C VAL A 60 12.29 8.26 2.58
N TYR A 61 12.92 7.93 1.47
CA TYR A 61 14.38 7.82 1.35
C TYR A 61 14.85 8.46 0.04
N GLU A 62 15.94 9.24 0.12
CA GLU A 62 16.51 9.91 -1.05
C GLU A 62 17.28 8.92 -1.92
N THR A 63 16.90 8.80 -3.19
CA THR A 63 17.44 7.80 -4.12
C THR A 63 18.39 8.36 -5.16
N SER A 64 18.46 9.69 -5.28
CA SER A 64 19.28 10.32 -6.32
C SER A 64 20.79 10.23 -6.08
N HIS A 65 21.25 9.89 -4.86
CA HIS A 65 22.66 9.87 -4.46
C HIS A 65 23.00 8.71 -3.54
N MET A 66 22.67 7.48 -3.92
CA MET A 66 22.95 6.27 -3.12
C MET A 66 24.37 5.76 -3.37
N LYS A 67 25.12 5.54 -2.30
CA LYS A 67 26.50 5.07 -2.37
C LYS A 67 26.56 3.54 -2.34
N VAL A 68 27.34 2.95 -3.22
CA VAL A 68 27.69 1.52 -3.16
C VAL A 68 28.66 1.31 -2.01
N THR A 69 28.19 0.78 -0.89
CA THR A 69 29.00 0.54 0.32
C THR A 69 29.61 -0.86 0.37
N SER A 70 28.99 -1.81 -0.34
CA SER A 70 29.51 -3.16 -0.51
C SER A 70 29.14 -3.70 -1.90
N LEU A 71 30.05 -4.39 -2.54
CA LEU A 71 29.83 -5.14 -3.78
C LEU A 71 30.69 -6.38 -3.76
N VAL A 72 30.06 -7.55 -3.84
CA VAL A 72 30.71 -8.85 -3.95
C VAL A 72 30.28 -9.51 -5.25
N LEU A 73 31.25 -9.86 -6.06
CA LEU A 73 31.07 -10.56 -7.33
C LEU A 73 31.71 -11.94 -7.25
N SER A 74 31.36 -12.83 -8.17
CA SER A 74 32.03 -14.10 -8.34
C SER A 74 33.54 -13.91 -8.61
N ASP A 75 34.33 -14.90 -8.25
CA ASP A 75 35.80 -14.84 -8.35
C ASP A 75 36.25 -14.50 -9.77
N GLY A 76 37.18 -13.54 -9.88
CA GLY A 76 37.69 -13.03 -11.16
C GLY A 76 36.72 -12.12 -11.96
N ALA A 77 35.48 -11.89 -11.50
CA ALA A 77 34.55 -11.02 -12.19
C ALA A 77 34.81 -9.54 -11.91
N THR A 78 34.46 -8.71 -12.89
CA THR A 78 34.45 -7.24 -12.79
C THR A 78 33.08 -6.69 -13.15
N CYS A 79 32.77 -5.45 -12.75
CA CYS A 79 31.50 -4.81 -13.02
C CYS A 79 31.71 -3.35 -13.44
N ASN A 80 30.77 -2.81 -14.23
CA ASN A 80 30.71 -1.39 -14.59
C ASN A 80 30.32 -0.48 -13.40
N ILE A 81 29.89 -1.05 -12.28
CA ILE A 81 29.63 -0.36 -11.02
C ILE A 81 30.67 -0.87 -10.01
N SER A 82 31.21 0.04 -9.19
CA SER A 82 32.26 -0.25 -8.23
C SER A 82 31.88 0.17 -6.81
N MET A 83 32.51 -0.45 -5.83
CA MET A 83 32.40 -0.01 -4.43
C MET A 83 32.88 1.46 -4.31
N GLY A 84 32.08 2.29 -3.69
CA GLY A 84 32.33 3.72 -3.53
C GLY A 84 31.61 4.61 -4.55
N ASP A 85 31.10 4.06 -5.64
CA ASP A 85 30.31 4.81 -6.61
C ASP A 85 29.03 5.39 -5.96
N VAL A 86 28.61 6.56 -6.45
CA VAL A 86 27.34 7.19 -6.07
C VAL A 86 26.40 7.09 -7.26
N LEU A 87 25.29 6.42 -7.04
CA LEU A 87 24.30 6.11 -8.08
C LEU A 87 23.04 6.94 -7.89
N ASN A 88 22.51 7.45 -9.00
CA ASN A 88 21.12 7.94 -9.01
C ASN A 88 20.20 6.73 -9.25
N MET A 89 19.44 6.34 -8.24
CA MET A 89 18.55 5.18 -8.26
C MET A 89 17.07 5.54 -8.46
N ASP A 90 16.75 6.77 -8.95
CA ASP A 90 15.39 7.14 -9.35
C ASP A 90 14.85 6.27 -10.50
N ALA A 91 15.76 5.60 -11.20
CA ALA A 91 15.46 4.59 -12.20
C ALA A 91 16.40 3.39 -12.03
N ALA A 92 15.95 2.21 -12.44
CA ALA A 92 16.75 1.00 -12.44
C ALA A 92 18.04 1.17 -13.24
N LYS A 93 19.13 0.53 -12.80
CA LYS A 93 20.45 0.53 -13.42
C LYS A 93 20.78 -0.85 -13.96
N VAL A 94 21.50 -0.87 -15.07
CA VAL A 94 22.10 -2.09 -15.61
C VAL A 94 23.51 -2.22 -15.04
N MET A 95 23.75 -3.34 -14.39
CA MET A 95 25.07 -3.79 -13.92
C MET A 95 25.58 -4.83 -14.90
N THR A 96 26.59 -4.51 -15.69
CA THR A 96 27.24 -5.47 -16.58
C THR A 96 28.38 -6.12 -15.85
N VAL A 97 28.24 -7.40 -15.53
CA VAL A 97 29.27 -8.21 -14.86
C VAL A 97 30.02 -9.01 -15.93
N MET A 98 31.33 -8.92 -15.91
CA MET A 98 32.23 -9.53 -16.90
C MET A 98 33.24 -10.46 -16.22
N ASN A 99 33.46 -11.63 -16.82
CA ASN A 99 34.50 -12.55 -16.37
C ASN A 99 35.08 -13.29 -17.61
N GLY A 100 36.33 -13.05 -17.93
CA GLY A 100 36.90 -13.45 -19.22
C GLY A 100 36.17 -12.77 -20.38
N ASP A 101 35.71 -13.55 -21.35
CA ASP A 101 34.96 -13.08 -22.50
C ASP A 101 33.43 -13.18 -22.31
N VAL A 102 32.97 -13.53 -21.12
CA VAL A 102 31.56 -13.59 -20.75
C VAL A 102 31.12 -12.27 -20.13
N ALA A 103 29.99 -11.73 -20.59
CA ALA A 103 29.34 -10.56 -20.00
C ALA A 103 27.87 -10.87 -19.73
N ILE A 104 27.39 -10.54 -18.54
CA ILE A 104 25.99 -10.74 -18.12
C ILE A 104 25.45 -9.46 -17.51
N ASP A 105 24.28 -9.03 -17.98
CA ASP A 105 23.58 -7.90 -17.43
C ASP A 105 22.65 -8.30 -16.28
N TRP A 106 22.72 -7.53 -15.21
CA TRP A 106 21.86 -7.57 -14.03
C TRP A 106 21.10 -6.26 -13.93
N THR A 107 19.85 -6.31 -13.48
CA THR A 107 19.05 -5.12 -13.22
C THR A 107 19.06 -4.80 -11.75
N LEU A 108 19.65 -3.67 -11.35
CA LEU A 108 19.62 -3.13 -10.01
C LEU A 108 18.50 -2.09 -9.90
N SER A 109 17.59 -2.27 -8.96
CA SER A 109 16.48 -1.35 -8.71
C SER A 109 16.27 -1.12 -7.22
N VAL A 110 15.59 -0.02 -6.89
CA VAL A 110 15.13 0.27 -5.53
C VAL A 110 13.60 0.20 -5.47
N LEU A 111 13.09 -0.19 -4.32
CA LEU A 111 11.67 -0.24 -4.04
C LEU A 111 11.43 0.34 -2.65
N HIS A 112 10.59 1.37 -2.57
CA HIS A 112 10.15 1.92 -1.28
C HIS A 112 9.10 1.01 -0.65
N ASP A 113 9.34 0.63 0.60
CA ASP A 113 8.36 -0.10 1.39
C ASP A 113 7.40 0.93 2.03
N GLU A 114 6.12 0.72 1.81
CA GLU A 114 5.09 1.55 2.43
C GLU A 114 4.58 0.90 3.71
N ALA A 115 4.44 1.69 4.77
CA ALA A 115 3.86 1.29 6.04
C ALA A 115 2.70 2.22 6.42
N ARG A 116 1.60 2.15 5.66
CA ARG A 116 0.45 3.05 5.80
C ARG A 116 -0.82 2.29 6.19
N ILE A 117 -1.66 2.92 7.01
CA ILE A 117 -3.08 2.55 7.13
C ILE A 117 -3.82 3.33 6.04
N THR A 118 -4.54 2.63 5.17
CA THR A 118 -5.31 3.22 4.06
C THR A 118 -6.80 3.30 4.34
N GLN A 119 -7.30 2.44 5.24
CA GLN A 119 -8.68 2.50 5.71
C GLN A 119 -8.75 2.00 7.16
N PHE A 120 -9.61 2.64 7.96
CA PHE A 120 -9.90 2.24 9.34
C PHE A 120 -11.39 2.40 9.60
N VAL A 121 -12.07 1.29 9.84
CA VAL A 121 -13.53 1.24 10.04
C VAL A 121 -13.83 0.51 11.33
N ILE A 122 -14.71 1.06 12.17
CA ILE A 122 -15.16 0.43 13.42
C ILE A 122 -16.54 -0.17 13.19
N ASN A 123 -16.70 -1.42 13.63
CA ASN A 123 -17.95 -2.20 13.56
C ASN A 123 -18.56 -2.20 12.13
N ASP A 124 -17.71 -2.10 11.09
CA ASP A 124 -18.09 -2.01 9.67
C ASP A 124 -19.03 -0.84 9.31
N ILE A 125 -19.16 0.14 10.23
CA ILE A 125 -20.07 1.29 10.08
C ILE A 125 -19.34 2.62 10.15
N TYR A 126 -18.46 2.80 11.15
CA TYR A 126 -17.86 4.09 11.45
C TYR A 126 -16.49 4.25 10.78
N GLN A 127 -16.45 5.05 9.73
CA GLN A 127 -15.22 5.33 8.96
C GLN A 127 -14.33 6.33 9.70
N GLY A 128 -13.05 5.99 9.83
CA GLY A 128 -12.03 6.89 10.35
C GLY A 128 -11.48 7.87 9.32
N THR A 129 -11.27 9.09 9.74
CA THR A 129 -10.50 10.11 9.00
C THR A 129 -9.03 9.92 9.30
N ILE A 130 -8.21 9.66 8.28
CA ILE A 130 -6.78 9.38 8.39
C ILE A 130 -5.99 10.61 7.95
N ASP A 131 -5.19 11.15 8.87
CA ASP A 131 -4.14 12.11 8.54
C ASP A 131 -2.83 11.34 8.38
N GLN A 132 -2.36 11.23 7.13
CA GLN A 132 -1.15 10.49 6.79
C GLN A 132 0.13 11.20 7.25
N ASP A 133 0.12 12.50 7.36
CA ASP A 133 1.29 13.29 7.76
C ASP A 133 1.44 13.28 9.29
N ALA A 134 0.34 13.56 10.00
CA ALA A 134 0.32 13.52 11.47
C ALA A 134 0.28 12.10 12.04
N LYS A 135 0.02 11.09 11.21
CA LYS A 135 -0.18 9.69 11.63
C LYS A 135 -1.27 9.57 12.70
N THR A 136 -2.39 10.26 12.49
CA THR A 136 -3.56 10.19 13.37
C THR A 136 -4.79 9.71 12.62
N ILE A 137 -5.65 9.02 13.36
CA ILE A 137 -6.95 8.55 12.85
C ILE A 137 -8.01 8.99 13.86
N THR A 138 -9.02 9.72 13.38
CA THR A 138 -10.12 10.20 14.20
C THR A 138 -11.42 9.59 13.71
N ILE A 139 -12.19 8.99 14.61
CA ILE A 139 -13.50 8.38 14.34
C ILE A 139 -14.53 9.02 15.23
N TYR A 140 -15.65 9.46 14.65
CA TYR A 140 -16.80 9.92 15.41
C TYR A 140 -17.86 8.82 15.46
N VAL A 141 -18.39 8.55 16.66
CA VAL A 141 -19.46 7.59 16.86
C VAL A 141 -20.58 8.22 17.70
N PRO A 142 -21.83 7.75 17.57
CA PRO A 142 -22.92 8.16 18.49
C PRO A 142 -22.54 7.89 19.94
N GLY A 143 -22.98 8.74 20.87
CA GLY A 143 -22.73 8.59 22.32
C GLY A 143 -23.33 7.33 22.94
N THR A 144 -24.25 6.67 22.24
CA THR A 144 -24.83 5.38 22.63
C THR A 144 -23.93 4.18 22.33
N VAL A 145 -22.85 4.37 21.58
CA VAL A 145 -21.90 3.30 21.23
C VAL A 145 -20.93 3.06 22.38
N ASP A 146 -20.83 1.82 22.81
CA ASP A 146 -19.84 1.40 23.80
C ASP A 146 -18.45 1.37 23.18
N ILE A 147 -17.63 2.37 23.53
CA ILE A 147 -16.27 2.54 22.98
C ILE A 147 -15.22 1.66 23.67
N THR A 148 -15.59 0.89 24.71
CA THR A 148 -14.65 0.05 25.44
C THR A 148 -14.38 -1.30 24.77
N ASN A 149 -15.16 -1.69 23.77
CA ASN A 149 -15.03 -2.97 23.10
C ASN A 149 -15.40 -2.88 21.60
N LEU A 150 -14.64 -2.10 20.86
CA LEU A 150 -14.86 -1.88 19.43
C LEU A 150 -13.95 -2.74 18.56
N VAL A 151 -14.49 -3.27 17.46
CA VAL A 151 -13.74 -4.13 16.52
C VAL A 151 -13.40 -3.32 15.27
N PRO A 152 -12.11 -2.96 15.05
CA PRO A 152 -11.71 -2.26 13.84
C PRO A 152 -11.42 -3.22 12.69
N THR A 153 -11.93 -2.91 11.51
CA THR A 153 -11.52 -3.47 10.23
C THR A 153 -10.53 -2.50 9.59
N ILE A 154 -9.28 -2.96 9.37
CA ILE A 154 -8.18 -2.09 8.96
C ILE A 154 -7.60 -2.58 7.63
N THR A 155 -7.53 -1.68 6.65
CA THR A 155 -6.77 -1.90 5.41
C THR A 155 -5.46 -1.12 5.50
N TYR A 156 -4.36 -1.77 5.13
CA TYR A 156 -3.01 -1.20 5.20
C TYR A 156 -2.16 -1.68 4.04
N SER A 157 -0.96 -1.12 3.88
CA SER A 157 -0.04 -1.40 2.78
C SER A 157 0.18 -2.89 2.54
N ALA A 158 0.25 -3.30 1.28
CA ALA A 158 0.51 -4.69 0.90
C ALA A 158 1.83 -5.20 1.49
N ASN A 159 1.85 -6.45 1.94
CA ASN A 159 2.98 -7.11 2.61
C ASN A 159 3.37 -6.51 3.97
N ALA A 160 2.66 -5.51 4.47
CA ALA A 160 2.86 -4.99 5.83
C ALA A 160 2.19 -5.89 6.88
N THR A 161 2.58 -5.70 8.13
CA THR A 161 1.91 -6.24 9.31
C THR A 161 1.43 -5.09 10.18
N ILE A 162 0.38 -5.31 10.97
CA ILE A 162 -0.16 -4.29 11.88
C ILE A 162 -0.36 -4.86 13.28
N THR A 163 -0.07 -4.04 14.28
CA THR A 163 -0.28 -4.38 15.70
C THR A 163 -0.91 -3.18 16.43
N PRO A 164 -2.06 -3.33 17.12
CA PRO A 164 -2.93 -4.52 17.20
C PRO A 164 -3.46 -4.97 15.84
N SER A 165 -3.83 -6.26 15.71
CA SER A 165 -4.30 -6.81 14.42
C SER A 165 -5.70 -6.31 14.08
N SER A 166 -5.99 -6.21 12.79
CA SER A 166 -7.35 -5.98 12.27
C SER A 166 -8.31 -7.07 12.78
N GLY A 167 -9.52 -6.69 13.10
CA GLY A 167 -10.54 -7.60 13.60
C GLY A 167 -10.43 -7.97 15.11
N VAL A 168 -9.48 -7.39 15.84
CA VAL A 168 -9.30 -7.61 17.28
C VAL A 168 -9.91 -6.44 18.05
N ALA A 169 -10.84 -6.75 18.95
CA ALA A 169 -11.51 -5.76 19.79
C ALA A 169 -10.50 -4.96 20.64
N GLN A 170 -10.73 -3.66 20.75
CA GLN A 170 -9.92 -2.73 21.52
C GLN A 170 -10.79 -1.81 22.37
N ASP A 171 -10.23 -1.33 23.47
CA ASP A 171 -10.81 -0.27 24.29
C ASP A 171 -10.32 1.09 23.80
N PHE A 172 -11.24 1.88 23.26
CA PHE A 172 -10.98 3.22 22.75
C PHE A 172 -11.39 4.34 23.72
N SER A 173 -11.59 4.04 24.99
CA SER A 173 -11.82 5.08 26.04
C SER A 173 -10.61 6.01 26.17
N GLN A 174 -9.45 5.58 25.69
CA GLN A 174 -8.24 6.38 25.47
C GLN A 174 -7.71 6.13 24.05
N PRO A 175 -6.90 7.04 23.51
CA PRO A 175 -6.27 6.83 22.20
C PRO A 175 -5.48 5.52 22.15
N VAL A 176 -5.68 4.74 21.08
CA VAL A 176 -4.99 3.45 20.85
C VAL A 176 -3.94 3.62 19.78
N THR A 177 -2.77 3.06 20.01
CA THR A 177 -1.65 3.13 19.06
C THR A 177 -1.61 1.88 18.19
N TYR A 178 -1.54 2.08 16.87
CA TYR A 178 -1.36 1.05 15.87
C TYR A 178 -0.02 1.21 15.19
N LYS A 179 0.78 0.15 15.19
CA LYS A 179 2.08 0.11 14.52
C LYS A 179 1.97 -0.73 13.24
N VAL A 180 2.31 -0.12 12.11
CA VAL A 180 2.43 -0.80 10.81
C VAL A 180 3.90 -0.99 10.50
N THR A 181 4.28 -2.20 10.10
CA THR A 181 5.68 -2.54 9.74
C THR A 181 5.70 -3.26 8.40
N ASN A 182 6.58 -2.84 7.51
CA ASN A 182 6.80 -3.45 6.20
C ASN A 182 8.30 -3.42 5.87
N ASN A 183 8.99 -4.54 6.11
CA ASN A 183 10.44 -4.66 5.98
C ASN A 183 11.19 -3.52 6.69
N SER A 184 11.74 -2.56 5.91
CA SER A 184 12.51 -1.41 6.41
C SER A 184 11.63 -0.23 6.84
N ALA A 185 10.36 -0.20 6.42
CA ALA A 185 9.43 0.88 6.74
C ALA A 185 8.63 0.59 8.01
N GLU A 186 8.41 1.62 8.81
CA GLU A 186 7.61 1.58 10.02
C GLU A 186 6.82 2.87 10.19
N SER A 187 5.56 2.76 10.56
CA SER A 187 4.71 3.90 10.92
C SER A 187 3.85 3.59 12.13
N THR A 188 3.67 4.59 12.98
CA THR A 188 2.85 4.48 14.19
C THR A 188 1.71 5.47 14.12
N TYR A 189 0.47 4.97 14.16
CA TYR A 189 -0.74 5.77 14.13
C TYR A 189 -1.38 5.84 15.50
N THR A 190 -1.85 7.04 15.87
CA THR A 190 -2.68 7.24 17.08
C THR A 190 -4.14 7.31 16.65
N VAL A 191 -4.95 6.37 17.12
CA VAL A 191 -6.38 6.28 16.81
C VAL A 191 -7.19 6.80 17.97
N THR A 192 -8.05 7.79 17.70
CA THR A 192 -8.93 8.39 18.69
C THR A 192 -10.37 8.19 18.27
N VAL A 193 -11.18 7.56 19.11
CA VAL A 193 -12.63 7.46 18.94
C VAL A 193 -13.30 8.51 19.82
N ILE A 194 -14.16 9.33 19.21
CA ILE A 194 -14.88 10.40 19.89
C ILE A 194 -16.36 10.09 19.86
N ALA A 195 -16.91 9.72 21.01
CA ALA A 195 -18.34 9.57 21.19
C ALA A 195 -18.99 10.96 21.29
N ILE A 196 -19.98 11.22 20.45
CA ILE A 196 -20.71 12.48 20.41
C ILE A 196 -22.21 12.24 20.62
N ASP A 197 -22.78 12.96 21.58
CA ASP A 197 -24.21 12.86 21.86
C ASP A 197 -25.07 13.66 20.86
N LYS A 198 -24.44 14.66 20.21
CA LYS A 198 -25.10 15.55 19.27
C LYS A 198 -24.31 15.67 17.98
N ALA A 199 -24.91 15.30 16.87
CA ALA A 199 -24.30 15.45 15.56
C ALA A 199 -24.08 16.95 15.23
N LYS A 200 -22.89 17.33 14.81
CA LYS A 200 -22.60 18.68 14.28
C LYS A 200 -22.87 18.76 12.79
N ALA A 201 -22.72 17.68 12.11
CA ALA A 201 -23.08 17.48 10.71
C ALA A 201 -23.58 16.06 10.50
N LEU A 202 -24.43 15.84 9.53
CA LEU A 202 -25.07 14.55 9.29
C LEU A 202 -25.10 14.23 7.80
N PHE A 203 -24.66 13.03 7.43
CA PHE A 203 -24.97 12.45 6.13
C PHE A 203 -26.10 11.44 6.30
N VAL A 204 -27.15 11.61 5.55
CA VAL A 204 -28.35 10.76 5.65
C VAL A 204 -28.53 9.94 4.38
N GLY A 205 -28.66 8.64 4.54
CA GLY A 205 -28.89 7.69 3.44
C GLY A 205 -29.97 6.66 3.74
N SER A 206 -30.35 5.89 2.73
CA SER A 206 -31.40 4.86 2.85
C SER A 206 -30.95 3.64 3.67
N PRO A 207 -29.76 3.03 3.43
CA PRO A 207 -29.36 1.83 4.14
C PRO A 207 -28.97 2.11 5.59
N GLN A 208 -29.14 1.11 6.47
CA GLN A 208 -28.69 1.22 7.85
C GLN A 208 -27.16 1.25 7.96
N ASN A 209 -26.47 0.56 7.07
CA ASN A 209 -25.02 0.56 6.99
C ASN A 209 -24.55 1.44 5.84
N MET A 210 -23.67 2.40 6.10
CA MET A 210 -23.12 3.27 5.05
C MET A 210 -22.35 2.50 3.97
N ASN A 211 -21.88 1.29 4.27
CA ASN A 211 -21.18 0.46 3.28
C ASN A 211 -22.13 -0.07 2.17
N ASP A 212 -23.42 -0.09 2.45
CA ASP A 212 -24.45 -0.52 1.51
C ASP A 212 -24.99 0.66 0.65
N LEU A 213 -24.46 1.86 0.85
CA LEU A 213 -24.69 2.99 -0.05
C LEU A 213 -24.18 2.66 -1.45
N ASP A 214 -24.87 3.22 -2.46
CA ASP A 214 -24.34 3.20 -3.83
C ASP A 214 -22.96 3.88 -3.90
N PRO A 215 -22.15 3.61 -4.93
CA PRO A 215 -20.78 4.10 -5.00
C PRO A 215 -20.66 5.64 -4.92
N GLU A 216 -21.60 6.37 -5.48
CA GLU A 216 -21.59 7.83 -5.51
C GLU A 216 -21.94 8.41 -4.14
N ALA A 217 -23.01 7.90 -3.51
CA ALA A 217 -23.41 8.27 -2.16
C ALA A 217 -22.32 7.93 -1.14
N LYS A 218 -21.70 6.75 -1.28
CA LYS A 218 -20.61 6.32 -0.42
C LYS A 218 -19.40 7.24 -0.53
N ALA A 219 -19.02 7.65 -1.75
CA ALA A 219 -17.94 8.59 -1.97
C ALA A 219 -18.23 9.95 -1.33
N ALA A 220 -19.47 10.47 -1.48
CA ALA A 220 -19.91 11.72 -0.86
C ALA A 220 -19.94 11.64 0.67
N CYS A 221 -20.43 10.53 1.22
CA CYS A 221 -20.45 10.27 2.66
C CYS A 221 -19.01 10.23 3.23
N ASN A 222 -18.12 9.48 2.61
CA ASN A 222 -16.71 9.41 3.02
C ASN A 222 -16.02 10.77 2.94
N TRP A 223 -16.33 11.55 1.89
CA TRP A 223 -15.81 12.91 1.80
C TRP A 223 -16.26 13.77 2.98
N MET A 224 -17.55 13.72 3.32
CA MET A 224 -18.10 14.51 4.43
C MET A 224 -17.54 14.07 5.78
N LEU A 225 -17.45 12.76 6.03
CA LEU A 225 -16.82 12.20 7.24
C LEU A 225 -15.37 12.64 7.39
N SER A 226 -14.64 12.74 6.27
CA SER A 226 -13.22 13.11 6.27
C SER A 226 -12.96 14.61 6.37
N ASN A 227 -13.89 15.46 5.88
CA ASN A 227 -13.64 16.89 5.73
C ASN A 227 -14.48 17.78 6.66
N VAL A 228 -15.52 17.21 7.29
CA VAL A 228 -16.42 17.96 8.18
C VAL A 228 -16.39 17.33 9.58
N PRO A 229 -15.65 17.90 10.53
CA PRO A 229 -15.52 17.34 11.89
C PRO A 229 -16.87 17.21 12.61
N GLY A 230 -17.09 16.08 13.29
CA GLY A 230 -18.33 15.79 13.98
C GLY A 230 -19.46 15.34 13.06
N THR A 231 -19.14 14.92 11.84
CA THR A 231 -20.11 14.26 10.94
C THR A 231 -20.41 12.86 11.45
N LEU A 232 -21.71 12.51 11.46
CA LEU A 232 -22.21 11.16 11.60
C LEU A 232 -22.93 10.72 10.32
N TYR A 233 -22.94 9.42 10.07
CA TYR A 233 -23.88 8.80 9.14
C TYR A 233 -25.14 8.39 9.89
N ALA A 234 -26.30 8.59 9.31
CA ALA A 234 -27.57 8.08 9.77
C ALA A 234 -28.39 7.49 8.62
N SER A 235 -29.07 6.41 8.90
CA SER A 235 -30.14 5.94 8.02
C SER A 235 -31.43 6.76 8.22
N PHE A 236 -32.34 6.68 7.26
CA PHE A 236 -33.70 7.24 7.46
C PHE A 236 -34.39 6.64 8.69
N ALA A 237 -34.20 5.36 8.94
CA ALA A 237 -34.75 4.69 10.11
C ALA A 237 -34.19 5.23 11.44
N ASP A 238 -32.90 5.60 11.49
CA ASP A 238 -32.30 6.22 12.68
C ASP A 238 -32.91 7.59 12.97
N LEU A 239 -33.16 8.37 11.94
CA LEU A 239 -33.82 9.67 12.08
C LEU A 239 -35.27 9.52 12.52
N GLU A 240 -36.02 8.58 11.93
CA GLU A 240 -37.38 8.30 12.30
C GLU A 240 -37.48 7.84 13.75
N ALA A 241 -36.55 6.97 14.19
CA ALA A 241 -36.46 6.51 15.57
C ALA A 241 -36.02 7.60 16.55
N GLY A 242 -35.49 8.74 16.06
CA GLY A 242 -34.97 9.82 16.91
C GLY A 242 -33.74 9.45 17.72
N THR A 243 -32.93 8.53 17.20
CA THR A 243 -31.74 8.02 17.87
C THR A 243 -30.56 9.00 17.85
N ILE A 244 -30.64 10.05 17.02
CA ILE A 244 -29.59 11.05 16.87
C ILE A 244 -30.13 12.41 17.25
N ASP A 245 -29.48 13.07 18.21
CA ASP A 245 -29.81 14.45 18.58
C ASP A 245 -29.25 15.43 17.53
N LEU A 246 -30.15 16.12 16.84
CA LEU A 246 -29.84 17.11 15.80
C LEU A 246 -29.80 18.55 16.31
N SER A 247 -29.98 18.78 17.62
CA SER A 247 -30.13 20.14 18.18
C SER A 247 -28.91 21.06 17.91
N GLU A 248 -27.74 20.49 17.66
CA GLU A 248 -26.52 21.23 17.31
C GLU A 248 -26.10 21.03 15.83
N CYS A 249 -26.89 20.28 15.07
CA CYS A 249 -26.57 19.97 13.68
C CYS A 249 -26.69 21.23 12.81
N LYS A 250 -25.60 21.57 12.14
CA LYS A 250 -25.53 22.77 11.26
C LYS A 250 -25.60 22.42 9.78
N VAL A 251 -25.27 21.19 9.42
CA VAL A 251 -25.22 20.73 8.04
C VAL A 251 -25.81 19.32 7.96
N ILE A 252 -26.79 19.16 7.10
CA ILE A 252 -27.34 17.86 6.75
C ILE A 252 -27.16 17.67 5.25
N TRP A 253 -26.42 16.62 4.88
CA TRP A 253 -26.37 16.14 3.52
C TRP A 253 -27.42 15.04 3.38
N TRP A 254 -28.50 15.34 2.69
CA TRP A 254 -29.56 14.40 2.44
C TRP A 254 -29.33 13.73 1.09
N HIS A 255 -28.95 12.45 1.11
CA HIS A 255 -28.80 11.68 -0.11
C HIS A 255 -30.07 10.86 -0.37
N TYR A 256 -30.75 11.23 -1.43
CA TYR A 256 -31.95 10.56 -1.91
C TYR A 256 -31.66 9.84 -3.23
N HIS A 257 -31.83 8.51 -3.26
CA HIS A 257 -31.70 7.70 -4.46
C HIS A 257 -33.08 7.12 -4.83
N VAL A 258 -33.47 7.22 -6.11
CA VAL A 258 -34.81 6.89 -6.58
C VAL A 258 -35.03 5.40 -6.86
N ASP A 259 -34.02 4.57 -6.79
CA ASP A 259 -34.10 3.14 -7.12
C ASP A 259 -34.70 2.30 -5.97
N GLY A 260 -36.03 2.36 -5.86
CA GLY A 260 -36.81 1.38 -5.07
C GLY A 260 -36.70 1.48 -3.54
N GLY A 261 -36.07 2.52 -3.03
CA GLY A 261 -35.96 2.77 -1.60
C GLY A 261 -37.19 3.51 -1.03
N VAL A 262 -37.30 3.47 0.31
CA VAL A 262 -38.30 4.26 1.05
C VAL A 262 -38.11 5.75 0.73
N ASP A 263 -39.16 6.45 0.40
CA ASP A 263 -39.14 7.90 0.16
C ASP A 263 -38.73 8.63 1.46
N GLY A 264 -37.46 9.01 1.56
CA GLY A 264 -36.93 9.73 2.71
C GLY A 264 -37.45 11.19 2.82
N HIS A 265 -38.17 11.69 1.83
CA HIS A 265 -38.69 13.05 1.84
C HIS A 265 -39.69 13.27 2.99
N ASP A 266 -40.56 12.29 3.24
CA ASP A 266 -41.53 12.38 4.31
C ASP A 266 -40.89 12.34 5.71
N VAL A 267 -39.81 11.57 5.88
CA VAL A 267 -39.07 11.52 7.14
C VAL A 267 -38.39 12.87 7.43
N PHE A 268 -37.79 13.49 6.41
CA PHE A 268 -37.20 14.83 6.54
C PHE A 268 -38.26 15.89 6.87
N ALA A 269 -39.37 15.90 6.13
CA ALA A 269 -40.44 16.85 6.35
C ALA A 269 -41.04 16.73 7.77
N ALA A 270 -41.17 15.51 8.30
CA ALA A 270 -41.66 15.26 9.65
C ALA A 270 -40.70 15.69 10.77
N LYS A 271 -39.42 15.79 10.50
CA LYS A 271 -38.37 16.15 11.49
C LYS A 271 -37.86 17.59 11.37
N ALA A 272 -38.19 18.28 10.25
CA ALA A 272 -37.78 19.66 10.01
C ALA A 272 -38.71 20.69 10.66
N THR A 273 -39.81 20.27 11.28
CA THR A 273 -40.75 21.08 12.07
C THR A 273 -40.47 20.92 13.55
#